data_e74d768452f7417fc6bb7a18f6335b6f
#
_entry.id   e74d768452f7417fc6bb7a18f6335b6f
#
_cell.length_a   1.000
_cell.length_b   1.000
_cell.length_c   1.000
_cell.angle_alpha   90.00
_cell.angle_beta   90.00
_cell.angle_gamma   90.00
#
_symmetry.space_group_name_H-M   'P 1'
#
loop_
_entity.id
_entity.type
_entity.pdbx_description
1 polymer ?
#
loop_
_entity_poly.entity_id
_entity_poly.type
_entity_poly.pdbx_seq_one_letter_code
_entity_poly.pdbx_strand_id
1 'polypeptide(L)'
;QRQMCIRDRDTEKWAPDFGPAAPHPTAGVSAVGARMPLVAYNVNLGTDNLEIANQIARRVRNINGGYHYIKAIGVMLEDRNLAQVSMNLTDYTKTAVYRAFEAVKMEAKRYGVPVLESEIVGLLPMQALVDCAEYYLQVAGFDPSQIMENRLLEEE
;
A
#
# COMPACT_ATOMS: atom_id res chain seq x y z
N GLN A 1 -4.14 -8.29 -16.24
CA GLN A 1 -4.54 -9.31 -17.22
C GLN A 1 -4.55 -10.75 -16.68
N ARG A 2 -3.52 -11.21 -15.94
CA ARG A 2 -3.51 -12.59 -15.39
C ARG A 2 -4.59 -12.85 -14.35
N GLN A 3 -4.99 -11.88 -13.54
CA GLN A 3 -6.07 -12.05 -12.56
C GLN A 3 -7.44 -12.16 -13.22
N MET A 4 -7.70 -11.47 -14.32
CA MET A 4 -8.94 -11.62 -15.09
C MET A 4 -9.09 -13.03 -15.65
N CYS A 5 -8.02 -13.60 -16.23
CA CYS A 5 -8.06 -14.95 -16.80
C CYS A 5 -8.28 -16.07 -15.76
N ILE A 6 -7.94 -15.86 -14.48
CA ILE A 6 -8.19 -16.83 -13.40
C ILE A 6 -9.67 -16.75 -12.96
N ARG A 7 -10.26 -15.56 -12.92
CA ARG A 7 -11.66 -15.34 -12.57
C ARG A 7 -12.63 -15.94 -13.60
N ASP A 8 -12.24 -15.96 -14.85
CA ASP A 8 -13.02 -16.54 -15.95
C ASP A 8 -13.13 -18.08 -15.88
N ARG A 9 -12.27 -18.75 -15.09
CA ARG A 9 -12.19 -20.21 -15.00
C ARG A 9 -12.96 -20.80 -13.81
N ASP A 10 -13.25 -20.01 -12.78
CA ASP A 10 -13.95 -20.45 -11.58
C ASP A 10 -15.27 -19.72 -11.46
N THR A 11 -16.26 -20.24 -12.20
CA THR A 11 -17.60 -19.63 -12.33
C THR A 11 -18.41 -19.67 -11.04
N GLU A 12 -18.17 -20.61 -10.12
CA GLU A 12 -18.88 -20.67 -8.84
C GLU A 12 -18.38 -19.58 -7.89
N LYS A 13 -17.07 -19.38 -7.81
CA LYS A 13 -16.45 -18.40 -6.92
C LYS A 13 -16.58 -16.96 -7.40
N TRP A 14 -16.69 -16.76 -8.71
CA TRP A 14 -16.71 -15.45 -9.35
C TRP A 14 -17.98 -15.21 -10.15
N ALA A 15 -19.07 -15.88 -9.76
CA ALA A 15 -20.39 -15.59 -10.33
C ALA A 15 -20.68 -14.08 -10.22
N PRO A 16 -21.15 -13.43 -11.29
CA PRO A 16 -21.48 -12.01 -11.22
C PRO A 16 -22.71 -11.80 -10.32
N ASP A 17 -22.69 -10.73 -9.52
CA ASP A 17 -23.87 -10.33 -8.75
C ASP A 17 -25.02 -9.85 -9.67
N PHE A 18 -24.65 -9.29 -10.82
CA PHE A 18 -25.60 -8.80 -11.84
C PHE A 18 -25.10 -9.11 -13.24
N GLY A 19 -26.03 -9.45 -14.13
CA GLY A 19 -25.76 -9.68 -15.55
C GLY A 19 -25.50 -11.14 -15.90
N PRO A 20 -25.16 -11.42 -17.17
CA PRO A 20 -24.85 -12.77 -17.63
C PRO A 20 -23.59 -13.34 -16.97
N ALA A 21 -23.57 -14.65 -16.73
CA ALA A 21 -22.42 -15.35 -16.18
C ALA A 21 -21.27 -15.54 -17.22
N ALA A 22 -21.05 -14.54 -18.08
CA ALA A 22 -20.00 -14.52 -19.07
C ALA A 22 -19.46 -13.09 -19.24
N PRO A 23 -18.15 -12.91 -19.41
CA PRO A 23 -17.59 -11.60 -19.68
C PRO A 23 -18.14 -11.00 -20.97
N HIS A 24 -18.39 -9.70 -20.99
CA HIS A 24 -18.79 -9.01 -22.21
C HIS A 24 -17.64 -9.08 -23.23
N PRO A 25 -17.89 -9.42 -24.51
CA PRO A 25 -16.82 -9.73 -25.48
C PRO A 25 -15.85 -8.57 -25.75
N THR A 26 -16.30 -7.33 -25.59
CA THR A 26 -15.44 -6.14 -25.79
C THR A 26 -15.17 -5.34 -24.54
N ALA A 27 -16.12 -5.25 -23.59
CA ALA A 27 -16.00 -4.45 -22.35
C ALA A 27 -15.49 -5.26 -21.14
N GLY A 28 -15.48 -6.60 -21.22
CA GLY A 28 -15.04 -7.44 -20.13
C GLY A 28 -16.00 -7.46 -18.94
N VAL A 29 -15.47 -7.34 -17.72
CA VAL A 29 -16.21 -7.37 -16.45
C VAL A 29 -15.87 -6.13 -15.64
N SER A 30 -16.87 -5.49 -15.04
CA SER A 30 -16.67 -4.38 -14.08
C SER A 30 -16.85 -4.88 -12.66
N ALA A 31 -15.85 -4.63 -11.80
CA ALA A 31 -15.96 -4.82 -10.37
C ALA A 31 -16.25 -3.47 -9.70
N VAL A 32 -17.37 -3.41 -8.97
CA VAL A 32 -17.79 -2.22 -8.22
C VAL A 32 -17.68 -2.51 -6.73
N GLY A 33 -17.08 -1.59 -5.98
CA GLY A 33 -16.95 -1.73 -4.53
C GLY A 33 -16.71 -0.40 -3.85
N ALA A 34 -17.05 -0.33 -2.57
CA ALA A 34 -16.72 0.80 -1.71
C ALA A 34 -15.66 0.39 -0.69
N ARG A 35 -14.68 1.24 -0.46
CA ARG A 35 -13.61 1.02 0.53
C ARG A 35 -13.10 2.34 1.07
N MET A 36 -12.40 2.28 2.20
CA MET A 36 -11.62 3.41 2.69
C MET A 36 -10.58 3.86 1.65
N PRO A 37 -10.22 5.15 1.58
CA PRO A 37 -9.11 5.61 0.77
C PRO A 37 -7.86 4.78 1.06
N LEU A 38 -7.29 4.15 0.04
CA LEU A 38 -6.01 3.47 0.21
C LEU A 38 -4.86 4.45 0.07
N VAL A 39 -3.76 4.18 0.77
CA VAL A 39 -2.50 4.88 0.56
C VAL A 39 -1.58 3.99 -0.27
N ALA A 40 -1.24 4.44 -1.48
CA ALA A 40 -0.22 3.81 -2.30
C ALA A 40 1.14 4.35 -1.88
N TYR A 41 2.00 3.46 -1.39
CA TYR A 41 3.25 3.81 -0.74
C TYR A 41 4.36 2.84 -1.13
N ASN A 42 5.45 3.36 -1.64
CA ASN A 42 6.57 2.57 -2.13
C ASN A 42 7.85 2.89 -1.36
N VAL A 43 8.72 1.90 -1.23
CA VAL A 43 10.02 2.03 -0.58
C VAL A 43 11.12 1.51 -1.49
N ASN A 44 12.06 2.37 -1.85
CA ASN A 44 13.19 2.05 -2.72
C ASN A 44 14.36 1.51 -1.89
N LEU A 45 14.87 0.37 -2.33
CA LEU A 45 15.96 -0.34 -1.67
C LEU A 45 17.29 -0.05 -2.37
N GLY A 46 18.37 0.02 -1.62
CA GLY A 46 19.73 0.17 -2.15
C GLY A 46 20.28 -1.13 -2.74
N THR A 47 19.51 -1.76 -3.63
CA THR A 47 19.89 -2.98 -4.34
C THR A 47 19.10 -3.10 -5.64
N ASP A 48 19.67 -3.76 -6.61
CA ASP A 48 19.03 -4.18 -7.87
C ASP A 48 18.45 -5.59 -7.77
N ASN A 49 18.56 -6.24 -6.63
CA ASN A 49 18.06 -7.61 -6.45
C ASN A 49 16.56 -7.62 -6.17
N LEU A 50 15.76 -7.83 -7.22
CA LEU A 50 14.30 -7.93 -7.13
C LEU A 50 13.82 -9.01 -6.16
N GLU A 51 14.57 -10.12 -6.00
CA GLU A 51 14.14 -11.19 -5.10
C GLU A 51 14.17 -10.74 -3.64
N ILE A 52 15.12 -9.87 -3.24
CA ILE A 52 15.12 -9.26 -1.91
C ILE A 52 13.84 -8.44 -1.69
N ALA A 53 13.47 -7.59 -2.64
CA ALA A 53 12.22 -6.82 -2.56
C ALA A 53 10.98 -7.73 -2.47
N ASN A 54 10.96 -8.82 -3.24
CA ASN A 54 9.88 -9.82 -3.18
C ASN A 54 9.80 -10.51 -1.81
N GLN A 55 10.93 -10.88 -1.22
CA GLN A 55 10.98 -11.50 0.11
C GLN A 55 10.49 -10.55 1.19
N ILE A 56 10.92 -9.28 1.15
CA ILE A 56 10.45 -8.25 2.07
C ILE A 56 8.94 -8.05 1.90
N ALA A 57 8.46 -7.89 0.67
CA ALA A 57 7.03 -7.74 0.37
C ALA A 57 6.19 -8.91 0.90
N ARG A 58 6.69 -10.16 0.78
CA ARG A 58 6.01 -11.35 1.32
C ARG A 58 5.90 -11.33 2.84
N ARG A 59 6.88 -10.78 3.56
CA ARG A 59 6.88 -10.72 5.03
C ARG A 59 6.02 -9.59 5.56
N VAL A 60 5.95 -8.48 4.83
CA VAL A 60 5.19 -7.30 5.26
C VAL A 60 3.70 -7.45 4.99
N ARG A 61 3.28 -8.14 3.92
CA ARG A 61 1.88 -8.30 3.56
C ARG A 61 1.13 -9.35 4.38
N ASN A 62 -0.17 -9.14 4.56
CA ASN A 62 -1.07 -9.97 5.36
C ASN A 62 -1.03 -11.47 5.05
N ILE A 63 -1.10 -11.85 3.78
CA ILE A 63 -1.28 -13.25 3.35
C ILE A 63 -0.19 -14.20 3.87
N ASN A 64 0.93 -13.66 4.33
CA ASN A 64 2.07 -14.39 4.86
C ASN A 64 2.31 -14.15 6.36
N GLY A 65 1.32 -13.63 7.08
CA GLY A 65 1.43 -13.34 8.51
C GLY A 65 1.97 -11.95 8.84
N GLY A 66 2.12 -11.06 7.85
CA GLY A 66 2.44 -9.65 8.06
C GLY A 66 1.24 -8.80 8.45
N TYR A 67 1.28 -7.51 8.13
CA TYR A 67 0.23 -6.56 8.48
C TYR A 67 -1.05 -6.79 7.67
N HIS A 68 -2.18 -6.89 8.37
CA HIS A 68 -3.47 -7.24 7.77
C HIS A 68 -3.89 -6.29 6.64
N TYR A 69 -3.62 -5.02 6.77
CA TYR A 69 -4.05 -3.98 5.82
C TYR A 69 -2.97 -3.57 4.84
N ILE A 70 -1.91 -4.37 4.68
CA ILE A 70 -0.88 -4.16 3.67
C ILE A 70 -0.97 -5.22 2.56
N LYS A 71 -1.04 -4.74 1.33
CA LYS A 71 -0.74 -5.52 0.11
C LYS A 71 0.60 -5.05 -0.41
N ALA A 72 1.52 -5.97 -0.68
CA ALA A 72 2.87 -5.63 -1.13
C ALA A 72 3.37 -6.58 -2.21
N ILE A 73 4.17 -6.03 -3.13
CA ILE A 73 4.92 -6.75 -4.16
C ILE A 73 6.30 -6.12 -4.30
N GLY A 74 7.29 -6.91 -4.76
CA GLY A 74 8.55 -6.38 -5.24
C GLY A 74 8.41 -5.92 -6.69
N VAL A 75 9.03 -4.80 -7.03
CA VAL A 75 9.06 -4.20 -8.37
C VAL A 75 10.50 -3.82 -8.70
N MET A 76 10.91 -3.95 -9.95
CA MET A 76 12.17 -3.42 -10.45
C MET A 76 11.90 -2.08 -11.14
N LEU A 77 12.61 -1.06 -10.73
CA LEU A 77 12.70 0.23 -11.42
C LEU A 77 13.88 0.16 -12.39
N GLU A 78 13.61 -0.21 -13.64
CA GLU A 78 14.66 -0.49 -14.62
C GLU A 78 15.46 0.75 -14.98
N ASP A 79 14.82 1.91 -15.06
CA ASP A 79 15.42 3.23 -15.32
C ASP A 79 16.42 3.67 -14.25
N ARG A 80 16.25 3.19 -13.02
CA ARG A 80 17.10 3.52 -11.87
C ARG A 80 17.97 2.35 -11.39
N ASN A 81 17.75 1.17 -11.94
CA ASN A 81 18.36 -0.09 -11.50
C ASN A 81 18.21 -0.33 -9.99
N LEU A 82 17.00 -0.09 -9.48
CA LEU A 82 16.66 -0.24 -8.06
C LEU A 82 15.48 -1.17 -7.85
N ALA A 83 15.57 -2.05 -6.86
CA ALA A 83 14.43 -2.84 -6.40
C ALA A 83 13.58 -2.01 -5.42
N GLN A 84 12.27 -2.08 -5.60
CA GLN A 84 11.28 -1.33 -4.82
C GLN A 84 10.29 -2.30 -4.16
N VAL A 85 9.91 -2.02 -2.92
CA VAL A 85 8.75 -2.64 -2.27
C VAL A 85 7.56 -1.72 -2.50
N SER A 86 6.68 -2.11 -3.42
CA SER A 86 5.45 -1.37 -3.72
C SER A 86 4.31 -1.88 -2.85
N MET A 87 3.63 -0.97 -2.15
CA MET A 87 2.62 -1.28 -1.16
C MET A 87 1.33 -0.50 -1.37
N ASN A 88 0.22 -1.15 -1.04
CA ASN A 88 -1.08 -0.51 -0.86
C ASN A 88 -1.55 -0.74 0.57
N LEU A 89 -1.62 0.33 1.36
CA LEU A 89 -2.24 0.32 2.67
C LEU A 89 -3.74 0.49 2.47
N THR A 90 -4.50 -0.59 2.66
CA THR A 90 -5.95 -0.62 2.38
C THR A 90 -6.78 0.01 3.50
N ASP A 91 -6.20 0.16 4.68
CA ASP A 91 -6.73 0.92 5.81
C ASP A 91 -5.56 1.47 6.63
N TYR A 92 -5.21 2.74 6.40
CA TYR A 92 -4.11 3.41 7.08
C TYR A 92 -4.40 3.67 8.57
N THR A 93 -5.67 3.68 8.98
CA THR A 93 -6.05 3.88 10.40
C THR A 93 -5.75 2.65 11.25
N LYS A 94 -5.68 1.48 10.63
CA LYS A 94 -5.33 0.20 11.27
C LYS A 94 -3.85 -0.13 11.12
N THR A 95 -3.26 0.23 9.97
CA THR A 95 -1.83 0.08 9.71
C THR A 95 -1.30 1.38 9.14
N ALA A 96 -0.74 2.20 10.00
CA ALA A 96 -0.20 3.52 9.65
C ALA A 96 1.00 3.40 8.69
N VAL A 97 1.25 4.47 7.92
CA VAL A 97 2.33 4.51 6.92
C VAL A 97 3.71 4.29 7.57
N TYR A 98 3.96 4.91 8.73
CA TYR A 98 5.23 4.70 9.44
C TYR A 98 5.46 3.24 9.83
N ARG A 99 4.42 2.48 10.20
CA ARG A 99 4.54 1.05 10.51
C ARG A 99 4.94 0.24 9.28
N ALA A 100 4.38 0.56 8.13
CA ALA A 100 4.77 -0.07 6.86
C ALA A 100 6.24 0.23 6.53
N PHE A 101 6.66 1.49 6.68
CA PHE A 101 8.04 1.91 6.44
C PHE A 101 9.03 1.20 7.37
N GLU A 102 8.80 1.21 8.68
CA GLU A 102 9.69 0.57 9.65
C GLU A 102 9.73 -0.96 9.47
N ALA A 103 8.62 -1.59 9.07
CA ALA A 103 8.61 -3.02 8.74
C ALA A 103 9.51 -3.33 7.54
N VAL A 104 9.41 -2.55 6.46
CA VAL A 104 10.28 -2.72 5.29
C VAL A 104 11.74 -2.49 5.69
N LYS A 105 12.03 -1.43 6.44
CA LYS A 105 13.38 -1.10 6.92
C LYS A 105 13.98 -2.19 7.80
N MET A 106 13.18 -2.76 8.71
CA MET A 106 13.59 -3.87 9.57
C MET A 106 13.92 -5.13 8.74
N GLU A 107 13.06 -5.48 7.77
CA GLU A 107 13.29 -6.63 6.93
C GLU A 107 14.46 -6.41 5.95
N ALA A 108 14.64 -5.21 5.39
CA ALA A 108 15.77 -4.87 4.53
C ALA A 108 17.11 -5.03 5.27
N LYS A 109 17.16 -4.66 6.55
CA LYS A 109 18.33 -4.81 7.41
C LYS A 109 18.81 -6.26 7.52
N ARG A 110 17.90 -7.25 7.44
CA ARG A 110 18.26 -8.69 7.46
C ARG A 110 19.08 -9.11 6.24
N TYR A 111 18.94 -8.40 5.13
CA TYR A 111 19.69 -8.63 3.90
C TYR A 111 20.91 -7.69 3.76
N GLY A 112 21.16 -6.84 4.77
CA GLY A 112 22.23 -5.83 4.70
C GLY A 112 21.95 -4.73 3.66
N VAL A 113 20.67 -4.55 3.26
CA VAL A 113 20.27 -3.60 2.23
C VAL A 113 19.71 -2.33 2.89
N PRO A 114 20.24 -1.13 2.55
CA PRO A 114 19.68 0.11 3.04
C PRO A 114 18.36 0.46 2.33
N VAL A 115 17.48 1.16 3.04
CA VAL A 115 16.39 1.92 2.42
C VAL A 115 16.97 3.25 1.96
N LEU A 116 16.75 3.62 0.69
CA LEU A 116 17.26 4.87 0.12
C LEU A 116 16.25 6.00 0.28
N GLU A 117 15.01 5.74 -0.10
CA GLU A 117 13.92 6.72 -0.09
C GLU A 117 12.57 6.02 -0.14
N SER A 118 11.52 6.79 0.05
CA SER A 118 10.14 6.31 -0.16
C SER A 118 9.32 7.34 -0.93
N GLU A 119 8.24 6.88 -1.53
CA GLU A 119 7.33 7.73 -2.27
C GLU A 119 5.87 7.44 -1.95
N ILE A 120 5.06 8.48 -1.94
CA ILE A 120 3.61 8.41 -1.88
C ILE A 120 3.09 8.61 -3.30
N VAL A 121 2.27 7.68 -3.78
CA VAL A 121 1.72 7.74 -5.12
C VAL A 121 0.29 8.26 -5.08
N GLY A 122 0.07 9.45 -5.67
CA GLY A 122 -1.23 10.12 -5.68
C GLY A 122 -1.56 10.83 -4.37
N LEU A 123 -2.86 10.85 -4.04
CA LEU A 123 -3.37 11.55 -2.86
C LEU A 123 -3.47 10.61 -1.65
N LEU A 124 -3.27 11.17 -0.47
CA LEU A 124 -3.49 10.48 0.80
C LEU A 124 -4.22 11.41 1.79
N PRO A 125 -4.93 10.85 2.78
CA PRO A 125 -5.50 11.63 3.86
C PRO A 125 -4.40 12.31 4.69
N MET A 126 -4.61 13.57 5.07
CA MET A 126 -3.66 14.34 5.89
C MET A 126 -3.32 13.61 7.20
N GLN A 127 -4.29 12.96 7.84
CA GLN A 127 -4.07 12.22 9.08
C GLN A 127 -2.98 11.15 8.95
N ALA A 128 -2.83 10.53 7.78
CA ALA A 128 -1.79 9.53 7.55
C ALA A 128 -0.36 10.11 7.66
N LEU A 129 -0.18 11.41 7.31
CA LEU A 129 1.09 12.12 7.51
C LEU A 129 1.25 12.62 8.94
N VAL A 130 0.16 13.09 9.55
CA VAL A 130 0.15 13.53 10.95
C VAL A 130 0.59 12.39 11.86
N ASP A 131 0.04 11.19 11.69
CA ASP A 131 0.43 9.99 12.44
C ASP A 131 1.93 9.68 12.29
N CYS A 132 2.50 9.90 11.11
CA CYS A 132 3.94 9.75 10.88
C CYS A 132 4.74 10.82 11.63
N ALA A 133 4.28 12.08 11.59
CA ALA A 133 4.94 13.17 12.29
C ALA A 133 4.92 12.94 13.81
N GLU A 134 3.80 12.57 14.39
CA GLU A 134 3.69 12.22 15.81
C GLU A 134 4.68 11.12 16.20
N TYR A 135 4.73 10.05 15.41
CA TYR A 135 5.62 8.92 15.67
C TYR A 135 7.11 9.33 15.64
N TYR A 136 7.55 9.98 14.56
CA TYR A 136 8.97 10.30 14.38
C TYR A 136 9.45 11.49 15.23
N LEU A 137 8.58 12.46 15.49
CA LEU A 137 8.89 13.60 16.34
C LEU A 137 8.65 13.32 17.83
N GLN A 138 8.02 12.18 18.16
CA GLN A 138 7.68 11.81 19.54
C GLN A 138 6.86 12.88 20.25
N VAL A 139 5.90 13.49 19.54
CA VAL A 139 5.05 14.56 20.07
C VAL A 139 4.06 13.98 21.06
N ALA A 140 4.04 14.48 22.27
CA ALA A 140 3.09 14.09 23.30
C ALA A 140 1.86 15.01 23.29
N GLY A 141 0.66 14.41 23.30
CA GLY A 141 -0.59 15.14 23.42
C GLY A 141 -0.90 16.04 22.22
N PHE A 142 -0.53 15.64 21.03
CA PHE A 142 -0.88 16.34 19.80
C PHE A 142 -2.40 16.28 19.57
N ASP A 143 -2.97 17.42 19.22
CA ASP A 143 -4.38 17.56 18.85
C ASP A 143 -4.48 18.06 17.39
N PRO A 144 -5.28 17.43 16.53
CA PRO A 144 -5.47 17.88 15.15
C PRO A 144 -5.91 19.34 14.99
N SER A 145 -6.54 19.93 16.00
CA SER A 145 -6.90 21.37 16.02
C SER A 145 -5.69 22.30 16.11
N GLN A 146 -4.50 21.78 16.40
CA GLN A 146 -3.24 22.52 16.35
C GLN A 146 -2.72 22.71 14.91
N ILE A 147 -3.32 22.02 13.94
CA ILE A 147 -3.05 22.22 12.53
C ILE A 147 -3.82 23.45 12.05
N MET A 148 -3.11 24.42 11.51
CA MET A 148 -3.71 25.70 11.10
C MET A 148 -4.80 25.50 10.04
N GLU A 149 -4.56 24.65 9.05
CA GLU A 149 -5.50 24.35 7.97
C GLU A 149 -6.80 23.73 8.48
N ASN A 150 -6.74 22.89 9.50
CA ASN A 150 -7.94 22.31 10.10
C ASN A 150 -8.81 23.41 10.74
N ARG A 151 -8.20 24.35 11.43
CA ARG A 151 -8.94 25.49 12.01
C ARG A 151 -9.59 26.40 10.98
N LEU A 152 -8.89 26.63 9.85
CA LEU A 152 -9.44 27.45 8.78
C LEU A 152 -10.63 26.79 8.06
N LEU A 153 -10.69 25.44 8.04
CA LEU A 153 -11.78 24.68 7.44
C LEU A 153 -12.99 24.50 8.39
N GLU A 154 -12.79 24.65 9.70
CA GLU A 154 -13.86 24.55 10.70
C GLU A 154 -14.66 25.87 10.85
N GLU A 155 -14.17 27.00 10.33
CA GLU A 155 -14.81 28.32 10.41
C GLU A 155 -15.79 28.58 9.25
N GLU A 156 -16.01 27.64 8.31
CA GLU A 156 -17.05 27.69 7.29
C GLU A 156 -18.25 26.79 7.66
#